data_da4a39b9ea92aec101150540e686c3ce
#
_entry.id   da4a39b9ea92aec101150540e686c3ce
#
_cell.length_a   1.000
_cell.length_b   1.000
_cell.length_c   1.000
_cell.angle_alpha   90.00
_cell.angle_beta   90.00
_cell.angle_gamma   90.00
#
_symmetry.space_group_name_H-M   'P 1'
#
loop_
_entity.id
_entity.type
_entity.pdbx_description
1 polymer ?
#
loop_
_entity_poly.entity_id
_entity_poly.type
_entity_poly.pdbx_seq_one_letter_code
_entity_poly.pdbx_strand_id
1 'polypeptide(L)'
;MVSELASWFKVYNGVVFEVKGSPLFLIFIASTMTSTIPGISVAGPTPEATLFTPALDVEYLVTGRPLSSNSIPVTPTGIPTPALLSRVALNLLGIPFLVVNAGSYVKPKVPHVRLPSAIVGGDIRSGRALPRGRSRELFEESMTLGLMLARNTNVVIGESMPGGTTTAMAIMEALGYNARGRVSSASPVNPS
;
A
#
# COMPACT_ATOMS: atom_id res chain seq x y z
N MET A 1 26.48 -16.52 -10.18
CA MET A 1 25.16 -16.63 -10.83
C MET A 1 24.05 -15.79 -10.17
N VAL A 2 24.34 -15.05 -9.11
CA VAL A 2 23.41 -14.07 -8.49
C VAL A 2 23.79 -12.63 -8.82
N SER A 3 25.02 -12.39 -9.30
CA SER A 3 25.54 -11.06 -9.61
C SER A 3 25.04 -10.46 -10.93
N GLU A 4 24.44 -11.25 -11.82
CA GLU A 4 23.95 -10.77 -13.12
C GLU A 4 22.47 -10.38 -13.14
N LEU A 5 21.72 -10.72 -12.11
CA LEU A 5 20.29 -10.33 -12.00
C LEU A 5 20.08 -8.94 -11.39
N ALA A 6 21.13 -8.23 -11.03
CA ALA A 6 21.04 -6.97 -10.32
C ALA A 6 20.94 -5.72 -11.19
N SER A 7 20.86 -5.86 -12.50
CA SER A 7 20.57 -4.72 -13.38
C SER A 7 19.09 -4.68 -13.73
N TRP A 8 18.30 -4.06 -12.87
CA TRP A 8 16.91 -3.77 -13.16
C TRP A 8 16.82 -2.64 -14.17
N PHE A 9 16.67 -2.99 -15.44
CA PHE A 9 16.38 -2.01 -16.46
C PHE A 9 14.86 -1.84 -16.56
N LYS A 10 14.36 -0.67 -16.20
CA LYS A 10 13.01 -0.27 -16.54
C LYS A 10 13.10 0.77 -17.63
N VAL A 11 12.71 0.40 -18.85
CA VAL A 11 12.57 1.35 -19.95
C VAL A 11 11.16 1.95 -19.85
N TYR A 12 11.08 3.23 -19.52
CA TYR A 12 9.84 4.00 -19.58
C TYR A 12 10.10 5.19 -20.52
N ASN A 13 9.39 5.25 -21.64
CA ASN A 13 9.59 6.28 -22.68
C ASN A 13 11.06 6.42 -23.17
N GLY A 14 11.78 5.30 -23.32
CA GLY A 14 13.18 5.31 -23.77
C GLY A 14 14.20 5.70 -22.69
N VAL A 15 13.79 5.97 -21.47
CA VAL A 15 14.71 6.25 -20.36
C VAL A 15 15.01 4.96 -19.61
N VAL A 16 16.29 4.61 -19.52
CA VAL A 16 16.79 3.47 -18.76
C VAL A 16 17.10 3.93 -17.34
N PHE A 17 16.38 3.38 -16.35
CA PHE A 17 16.72 3.58 -14.95
C PHE A 17 17.60 2.44 -14.46
N GLU A 18 18.84 2.73 -14.17
CA GLU A 18 19.75 1.80 -13.52
C GLU A 18 19.58 1.92 -12.01
N VAL A 19 19.10 0.84 -11.37
CA VAL A 19 19.09 0.75 -9.90
C VAL A 19 20.45 0.22 -9.46
N LYS A 20 21.29 1.10 -8.90
CA LYS A 20 22.60 0.72 -8.37
C LYS A 20 22.45 0.11 -6.98
N GLY A 21 22.99 -1.08 -6.80
CA GLY A 21 22.95 -1.77 -5.51
C GLY A 21 21.64 -2.46 -5.20
N SER A 22 21.50 -2.96 -3.98
CA SER A 22 20.25 -3.58 -3.51
C SER A 22 19.26 -2.50 -3.09
N PRO A 23 18.05 -2.42 -3.68
CA PRO A 23 17.05 -1.46 -3.26
C PRO A 23 16.49 -1.83 -1.89
N LEU A 24 15.99 -0.84 -1.17
CA LEU A 24 15.13 -1.02 0.01
C LEU A 24 13.66 -0.90 -0.43
N PHE A 25 12.85 -1.90 -0.18
CA PHE A 25 11.42 -1.81 -0.43
C PHE A 25 10.69 -1.26 0.80
N LEU A 26 10.02 -0.12 0.65
CA LEU A 26 9.13 0.44 1.67
C LEU A 26 7.70 0.08 1.36
N ILE A 27 7.03 -0.63 2.26
CA ILE A 27 5.60 -0.89 2.16
C ILE A 27 4.83 -0.03 3.15
N PHE A 28 4.07 0.92 2.62
CA PHE A 28 3.16 1.75 3.41
C PHE A 28 1.84 1.03 3.61
N ILE A 29 1.35 1.03 4.85
CA ILE A 29 0.05 0.47 5.18
C ILE A 29 -0.86 1.53 5.77
N ALA A 30 -2.10 1.55 5.30
CA ALA A 30 -3.16 2.40 5.82
C ALA A 30 -4.53 1.76 5.61
N SER A 31 -5.49 2.16 6.42
CA SER A 31 -6.90 1.82 6.24
C SER A 31 -7.73 3.08 6.11
N THR A 32 -8.81 3.00 5.37
CA THR A 32 -9.79 4.08 5.22
C THR A 32 -11.20 3.53 5.26
N MET A 33 -12.10 4.26 5.91
CA MET A 33 -13.53 3.91 5.92
C MET A 33 -14.15 3.97 4.51
N THR A 34 -13.49 4.62 3.54
CA THR A 34 -13.89 4.57 2.13
C THR A 34 -13.94 3.14 1.60
N SER A 35 -13.05 2.25 2.05
CA SER A 35 -13.01 0.86 1.60
C SER A 35 -14.21 0.03 2.05
N THR A 36 -14.93 0.48 3.09
CA THR A 36 -16.13 -0.21 3.60
C THR A 36 -17.40 0.13 2.81
N ILE A 37 -17.31 1.06 1.86
CA ILE A 37 -18.42 1.37 0.97
C ILE A 37 -18.61 0.20 0.00
N PRO A 38 -19.80 -0.40 -0.09
CA PRO A 38 -20.05 -1.51 -1.01
C PRO A 38 -19.64 -1.16 -2.44
N GLY A 39 -18.89 -2.06 -3.09
CA GLY A 39 -18.44 -1.87 -4.48
C GLY A 39 -17.13 -1.08 -4.63
N ILE A 40 -16.57 -0.49 -3.58
CA ILE A 40 -15.31 0.28 -3.66
C ILE A 40 -14.08 -0.61 -3.61
N SER A 41 -14.09 -1.65 -2.78
CA SER A 41 -12.91 -2.52 -2.62
C SER A 41 -13.30 -3.98 -2.55
N VAL A 42 -12.48 -4.82 -3.15
CA VAL A 42 -12.54 -6.29 -3.05
C VAL A 42 -11.35 -6.87 -2.27
N ALA A 43 -10.62 -6.05 -1.55
CA ALA A 43 -9.43 -6.45 -0.79
C ALA A 43 -9.75 -7.25 0.49
N GLY A 44 -10.98 -7.66 0.68
CA GLY A 44 -11.45 -8.51 1.77
C GLY A 44 -12.72 -9.25 1.37
N PRO A 45 -13.10 -10.32 2.08
CA PRO A 45 -14.31 -11.07 1.78
C PRO A 45 -15.60 -10.26 2.02
N THR A 46 -15.55 -9.26 2.87
CA THR A 46 -16.63 -8.28 3.08
C THR A 46 -16.06 -6.85 3.11
N PRO A 47 -16.87 -5.81 2.95
CA PRO A 47 -16.42 -4.43 3.04
C PRO A 47 -15.68 -4.14 4.36
N GLU A 48 -16.18 -4.61 5.50
CA GLU A 48 -15.56 -4.39 6.81
C GLU A 48 -14.23 -5.13 6.95
N ALA A 49 -14.13 -6.31 6.37
CA ALA A 49 -12.91 -7.12 6.40
C ALA A 49 -11.74 -6.42 5.68
N THR A 50 -12.02 -5.51 4.74
CA THR A 50 -10.98 -4.73 4.05
C THR A 50 -10.14 -3.92 5.02
N LEU A 51 -10.68 -3.48 6.16
CA LEU A 51 -9.95 -2.71 7.17
C LEU A 51 -8.79 -3.48 7.81
N PHE A 52 -8.87 -4.82 7.82
CA PHE A 52 -7.85 -5.69 8.40
C PHE A 52 -6.72 -6.02 7.41
N THR A 53 -6.99 -5.95 6.13
CA THR A 53 -6.08 -6.38 5.05
C THR A 53 -4.69 -5.77 5.15
N PRO A 54 -4.48 -4.46 5.41
CA PRO A 54 -3.15 -3.90 5.47
C PRO A 54 -2.25 -4.54 6.55
N ALA A 55 -2.81 -4.82 7.72
CA ALA A 55 -2.07 -5.49 8.78
C ALA A 55 -1.76 -6.94 8.44
N LEU A 56 -2.76 -7.67 7.92
CA LEU A 56 -2.60 -9.08 7.56
C LEU A 56 -1.61 -9.27 6.40
N ASP A 57 -1.59 -8.36 5.43
CA ASP A 57 -0.66 -8.37 4.32
C ASP A 57 0.79 -8.28 4.79
N VAL A 58 1.10 -7.31 5.66
CA VAL A 58 2.48 -7.15 6.13
C VAL A 58 2.88 -8.21 7.15
N GLU A 59 1.94 -8.73 7.95
CA GLU A 59 2.19 -9.90 8.79
C GLU A 59 2.57 -11.11 7.93
N TYR A 60 1.81 -11.34 6.84
CA TYR A 60 2.14 -12.40 5.89
C TYR A 60 3.48 -12.14 5.19
N LEU A 61 3.74 -10.91 4.77
CA LEU A 61 4.97 -10.52 4.11
C LEU A 61 6.19 -10.85 4.98
N VAL A 62 6.14 -10.53 6.27
CA VAL A 62 7.24 -10.75 7.22
C VAL A 62 7.36 -12.22 7.63
N THR A 63 6.26 -12.86 8.01
CA THR A 63 6.29 -14.16 8.71
C THR A 63 5.86 -15.35 7.85
N GLY A 64 5.24 -15.11 6.69
CA GLY A 64 4.63 -16.14 5.84
C GLY A 64 3.25 -16.59 6.29
N ARG A 65 2.70 -15.95 7.32
CA ARG A 65 1.33 -16.19 7.81
C ARG A 65 0.75 -14.92 8.44
N PRO A 66 -0.55 -14.72 8.42
CA PRO A 66 -1.18 -13.68 9.24
C PRO A 66 -1.04 -14.05 10.73
N LEU A 67 -0.94 -13.03 11.58
CA LEU A 67 -0.86 -13.18 13.04
C LEU A 67 -2.11 -12.65 13.74
N SER A 68 -2.84 -11.76 13.08
CA SER A 68 -4.06 -11.13 13.59
C SER A 68 -5.34 -11.79 13.08
N SER A 69 -5.20 -12.83 12.25
CA SER A 69 -6.30 -13.64 11.71
C SER A 69 -5.81 -15.07 11.50
N ASN A 70 -6.74 -16.01 11.37
CA ASN A 70 -6.44 -17.41 11.03
C ASN A 70 -6.31 -17.64 9.50
N SER A 71 -6.62 -16.65 8.69
CA SER A 71 -6.59 -16.72 7.22
C SER A 71 -5.97 -15.47 6.61
N ILE A 72 -5.35 -15.63 5.44
CA ILE A 72 -4.89 -14.50 4.62
C ILE A 72 -6.10 -13.75 4.05
N PRO A 73 -5.96 -12.46 3.73
CA PRO A 73 -6.99 -11.73 3.02
C PRO A 73 -7.30 -12.38 1.67
N VAL A 74 -8.58 -12.47 1.36
CA VAL A 74 -9.08 -12.94 0.07
C VAL A 74 -10.15 -12.00 -0.44
N THR A 75 -10.36 -11.96 -1.76
CA THR A 75 -11.50 -11.26 -2.35
C THR A 75 -12.81 -12.00 -2.00
N PRO A 76 -14.00 -11.39 -2.23
CA PRO A 76 -15.27 -12.09 -2.08
C PRO A 76 -15.37 -13.38 -2.93
N THR A 77 -14.60 -13.47 -4.00
CA THR A 77 -14.53 -14.65 -4.89
C THR A 77 -13.41 -15.63 -4.52
N GLY A 78 -12.70 -15.40 -3.41
CA GLY A 78 -11.66 -16.31 -2.90
C GLY A 78 -10.27 -16.10 -3.51
N ILE A 79 -10.03 -15.04 -4.29
CA ILE A 79 -8.70 -14.74 -4.82
C ILE A 79 -7.82 -14.20 -3.68
N PRO A 80 -6.64 -14.80 -3.44
CA PRO A 80 -5.80 -14.37 -2.33
C PRO A 80 -5.12 -13.03 -2.59
N THR A 81 -4.71 -12.38 -1.49
CA THR A 81 -4.01 -11.10 -1.53
C THR A 81 -2.75 -11.11 -2.40
N PRO A 82 -2.44 -10.01 -3.10
CA PRO A 82 -1.17 -9.82 -3.82
C PRO A 82 0.08 -9.91 -2.94
N ALA A 83 -0.05 -9.82 -1.63
CA ALA A 83 1.07 -9.99 -0.69
C ALA A 83 1.80 -11.34 -0.85
N LEU A 84 1.10 -12.38 -1.36
CA LEU A 84 1.71 -13.66 -1.68
C LEU A 84 2.81 -13.50 -2.73
N LEU A 85 2.50 -12.80 -3.83
CA LEU A 85 3.45 -12.56 -4.93
C LEU A 85 4.59 -11.67 -4.47
N SER A 86 4.27 -10.61 -3.70
CA SER A 86 5.27 -9.69 -3.16
C SER A 86 6.26 -10.41 -2.26
N ARG A 87 5.79 -11.31 -1.37
CA ARG A 87 6.67 -12.11 -0.52
C ARG A 87 7.61 -12.99 -1.33
N VAL A 88 7.09 -13.69 -2.34
CA VAL A 88 7.91 -14.55 -3.20
C VAL A 88 8.98 -13.72 -3.90
N ALA A 89 8.61 -12.59 -4.49
CA ALA A 89 9.54 -11.71 -5.19
C ALA A 89 10.64 -11.17 -4.26
N LEU A 90 10.28 -10.64 -3.09
CA LEU A 90 11.24 -10.09 -2.14
C LEU A 90 12.22 -11.15 -1.62
N ASN A 91 11.72 -12.35 -1.32
CA ASN A 91 12.56 -13.46 -0.85
C ASN A 91 13.50 -13.97 -1.97
N LEU A 92 12.97 -14.15 -3.18
CA LEU A 92 13.76 -14.63 -4.33
C LEU A 92 14.89 -13.67 -4.69
N LEU A 93 14.63 -12.38 -4.57
CA LEU A 93 15.59 -11.33 -4.94
C LEU A 93 16.46 -10.87 -3.77
N GLY A 94 16.19 -11.34 -2.57
CA GLY A 94 16.90 -10.92 -1.36
C GLY A 94 16.76 -9.43 -1.06
N ILE A 95 15.63 -8.81 -1.46
CA ILE A 95 15.40 -7.38 -1.27
C ILE A 95 14.96 -7.14 0.18
N PRO A 96 15.73 -6.33 0.96
CA PRO A 96 15.30 -5.91 2.28
C PRO A 96 14.06 -5.01 2.17
N PHE A 97 13.17 -5.10 3.16
CA PHE A 97 11.99 -4.25 3.19
C PHE A 97 11.69 -3.72 4.59
N LEU A 98 10.98 -2.60 4.63
CA LEU A 98 10.55 -1.94 5.85
C LEU A 98 9.05 -1.65 5.76
N VAL A 99 8.32 -2.05 6.79
CA VAL A 99 6.89 -1.74 6.93
C VAL A 99 6.74 -0.36 7.57
N VAL A 100 5.97 0.51 6.93
CA VAL A 100 5.64 1.86 7.41
C VAL A 100 4.14 1.97 7.63
N ASN A 101 3.72 2.12 8.87
CA ASN A 101 2.33 2.26 9.24
C ASN A 101 1.92 3.73 9.24
N ALA A 102 1.15 4.13 8.22
CA ALA A 102 0.58 5.47 8.06
C ALA A 102 -0.87 5.59 8.59
N GLY A 103 -1.41 4.51 9.17
CA GLY A 103 -2.75 4.53 9.77
C GLY A 103 -3.57 3.28 9.49
N SER A 104 -3.01 2.08 9.68
CA SER A 104 -3.79 0.85 9.60
C SER A 104 -4.79 0.73 10.76
N TYR A 105 -5.97 0.20 10.47
CA TYR A 105 -7.04 -0.03 11.45
C TYR A 105 -6.64 -1.03 12.53
N VAL A 106 -6.00 -2.12 12.10
CA VAL A 106 -5.41 -3.11 13.00
C VAL A 106 -3.91 -2.85 13.09
N LYS A 107 -3.37 -2.82 14.30
CA LYS A 107 -1.92 -2.72 14.52
C LYS A 107 -1.26 -4.04 14.11
N PRO A 108 -0.33 -4.05 13.15
CA PRO A 108 0.39 -5.28 12.78
C PRO A 108 1.19 -5.84 13.96
N LYS A 109 1.21 -7.16 14.09
CA LYS A 109 1.99 -7.90 15.10
C LYS A 109 3.41 -8.24 14.62
N VAL A 110 3.97 -7.38 13.76
CA VAL A 110 5.34 -7.49 13.24
C VAL A 110 6.07 -6.17 13.45
N PRO A 111 7.41 -6.15 13.44
CA PRO A 111 8.20 -4.92 13.51
C PRO A 111 7.82 -3.97 12.38
N HIS A 112 7.57 -2.71 12.72
CA HIS A 112 7.22 -1.68 11.76
C HIS A 112 7.53 -0.28 12.31
N VAL A 113 7.76 0.67 11.43
CA VAL A 113 7.80 2.09 11.75
C VAL A 113 6.36 2.62 11.72
N ARG A 114 5.91 3.24 12.80
CA ARG A 114 4.64 3.96 12.80
C ARG A 114 4.91 5.46 12.67
N LEU A 115 4.32 6.10 11.68
CA LEU A 115 4.38 7.55 11.58
C LEU A 115 3.67 8.20 12.79
N PRO A 116 4.22 9.27 13.37
CA PRO A 116 3.61 9.93 14.54
C PRO A 116 2.17 10.35 14.30
N SER A 117 1.89 10.89 13.12
CA SER A 117 0.55 11.35 12.71
C SER A 117 -0.34 10.26 12.10
N ALA A 118 0.09 8.98 12.14
CA ALA A 118 -0.67 7.87 11.56
C ALA A 118 -2.09 7.76 12.14
N ILE A 119 -3.08 7.77 11.25
CA ILE A 119 -4.51 7.70 11.59
C ILE A 119 -5.28 6.97 10.50
N VAL A 120 -6.31 6.23 10.89
CA VAL A 120 -7.26 5.63 9.92
C VAL A 120 -8.01 6.74 9.19
N GLY A 121 -8.03 6.66 7.87
CA GLY A 121 -8.81 7.58 7.05
C GLY A 121 -10.31 7.40 7.23
N GLY A 122 -11.06 8.49 7.27
CA GLY A 122 -12.52 8.47 7.24
C GLY A 122 -13.07 8.18 5.83
N ASP A 123 -14.39 8.26 5.71
CA ASP A 123 -15.09 8.16 4.43
C ASP A 123 -14.83 9.44 3.61
N ILE A 124 -14.27 9.27 2.40
CA ILE A 124 -13.92 10.37 1.51
C ILE A 124 -15.14 11.23 1.11
N ARG A 125 -16.33 10.65 1.07
CA ARG A 125 -17.58 11.35 0.74
C ARG A 125 -17.92 12.46 1.76
N SER A 126 -17.38 12.35 2.97
CA SER A 126 -17.59 13.36 4.01
C SER A 126 -16.85 14.69 3.72
N GLY A 127 -15.92 14.70 2.79
CA GLY A 127 -14.98 15.81 2.57
C GLY A 127 -14.01 16.02 3.74
N ARG A 128 -14.01 15.14 4.75
CA ARG A 128 -13.21 15.24 5.97
C ARG A 128 -12.57 13.89 6.34
N ALA A 129 -12.12 13.14 5.33
CA ALA A 129 -11.50 11.82 5.53
C ALA A 129 -10.26 11.89 6.44
N LEU A 130 -9.56 13.02 6.46
CA LEU A 130 -8.50 13.29 7.43
C LEU A 130 -8.80 14.59 8.20
N PRO A 131 -8.40 14.69 9.47
CA PRO A 131 -8.41 15.97 10.19
C PRO A 131 -7.59 17.03 9.46
N ARG A 132 -7.98 18.30 9.62
CA ARG A 132 -7.26 19.41 8.99
C ARG A 132 -5.78 19.41 9.39
N GLY A 133 -4.89 19.53 8.42
CA GLY A 133 -3.43 19.54 8.61
C GLY A 133 -2.81 18.13 8.62
N ARG A 134 -3.57 17.06 8.86
CA ARG A 134 -3.05 15.69 9.01
C ARG A 134 -2.30 15.17 7.78
N SER A 135 -2.79 15.50 6.59
CA SER A 135 -2.10 15.11 5.34
C SER A 135 -0.72 15.76 5.21
N ARG A 136 -0.60 17.03 5.67
CA ARG A 136 0.67 17.74 5.67
C ARG A 136 1.64 17.14 6.69
N GLU A 137 1.18 16.84 7.90
CA GLU A 137 2.00 16.19 8.92
C GLU A 137 2.54 14.84 8.43
N LEU A 138 1.68 13.98 7.86
CA LEU A 138 2.10 12.71 7.28
C LEU A 138 3.10 12.88 6.14
N PHE A 139 2.93 13.91 5.31
CA PHE A 139 3.86 14.24 4.23
C PHE A 139 5.24 14.62 4.79
N GLU A 140 5.30 15.52 5.76
CA GLU A 140 6.55 16.01 6.38
C GLU A 140 7.29 14.87 7.12
N GLU A 141 6.56 14.00 7.82
CA GLU A 141 7.11 12.80 8.47
C GLU A 141 7.66 11.81 7.44
N SER A 142 6.92 11.56 6.36
CA SER A 142 7.36 10.66 5.28
C SER A 142 8.57 11.22 4.54
N MET A 143 8.63 12.53 4.32
CA MET A 143 9.78 13.19 3.72
C MET A 143 11.02 13.05 4.61
N THR A 144 10.87 13.21 5.92
CA THR A 144 11.96 13.01 6.88
C THR A 144 12.46 11.56 6.83
N LEU A 145 11.56 10.58 6.83
CA LEU A 145 11.93 9.18 6.69
C LEU A 145 12.67 8.92 5.37
N GLY A 146 12.16 9.49 4.27
CA GLY A 146 12.79 9.38 2.95
C GLY A 146 14.21 9.96 2.94
N LEU A 147 14.43 11.13 3.52
CA LEU A 147 15.75 11.76 3.64
C LEU A 147 16.72 10.93 4.48
N MET A 148 16.25 10.24 5.51
CA MET A 148 17.07 9.35 6.31
C MET A 148 17.53 8.11 5.52
N LEU A 149 16.66 7.56 4.68
CA LEU A 149 16.90 6.30 3.97
C LEU A 149 17.63 6.50 2.64
N ALA A 150 17.26 7.54 1.88
CA ALA A 150 17.73 7.74 0.50
C ALA A 150 19.20 8.10 0.35
N ARG A 151 19.91 8.37 1.45
CA ARG A 151 21.33 8.75 1.39
C ARG A 151 22.24 7.65 0.84
N ASN A 152 21.87 6.39 1.10
CA ASN A 152 22.74 5.25 0.81
C ASN A 152 22.04 4.10 0.07
N THR A 153 20.78 4.27 -0.31
CA THR A 153 20.03 3.21 -0.99
C THR A 153 18.97 3.76 -1.94
N ASN A 154 18.67 2.99 -2.97
CA ASN A 154 17.49 3.24 -3.81
C ASN A 154 16.26 2.72 -3.08
N VAL A 155 15.18 3.49 -3.10
CA VAL A 155 13.93 3.14 -2.43
C VAL A 155 12.89 2.77 -3.46
N VAL A 156 12.28 1.60 -3.30
CA VAL A 156 11.08 1.19 -4.03
C VAL A 156 9.90 1.31 -3.07
N ILE A 157 8.84 1.99 -3.51
CA ILE A 157 7.67 2.24 -2.66
C ILE A 157 6.51 1.38 -3.16
N GLY A 158 5.91 0.65 -2.23
CA GLY A 158 4.65 -0.07 -2.40
C GLY A 158 3.65 0.31 -1.32
N GLU A 159 2.40 -0.10 -1.50
CA GLU A 159 1.36 0.17 -0.52
C GLU A 159 0.42 -1.02 -0.35
N SER A 160 -0.20 -1.12 0.83
CA SER A 160 -1.42 -1.91 1.06
C SER A 160 -2.45 -1.00 1.71
N MET A 161 -3.39 -0.52 0.88
CA MET A 161 -4.48 0.37 1.31
C MET A 161 -5.74 0.03 0.51
N PRO A 162 -6.65 -0.77 1.05
CA PRO A 162 -7.95 -1.03 0.42
C PRO A 162 -8.69 0.27 0.07
N GLY A 163 -9.22 0.35 -1.16
CA GLY A 163 -9.82 1.59 -1.68
C GLY A 163 -8.81 2.64 -2.16
N GLY A 164 -7.52 2.30 -2.27
CA GLY A 164 -6.45 3.21 -2.71
C GLY A 164 -6.68 3.75 -4.11
N THR A 165 -7.21 2.96 -5.04
CA THR A 165 -7.53 3.42 -6.41
C THR A 165 -8.60 4.51 -6.41
N THR A 166 -9.62 4.42 -5.54
CA THR A 166 -10.64 5.47 -5.38
C THR A 166 -10.02 6.75 -4.81
N THR A 167 -9.11 6.63 -3.85
CA THR A 167 -8.36 7.77 -3.30
C THR A 167 -7.50 8.42 -4.39
N ALA A 168 -6.80 7.63 -5.20
CA ALA A 168 -6.01 8.13 -6.32
C ALA A 168 -6.87 8.86 -7.34
N MET A 169 -8.04 8.32 -7.70
CA MET A 169 -9.00 8.97 -8.57
C MET A 169 -9.43 10.34 -8.03
N ALA A 170 -9.77 10.42 -6.75
CA ALA A 170 -10.19 11.67 -6.13
C ALA A 170 -9.08 12.74 -6.16
N ILE A 171 -7.82 12.35 -5.95
CA ILE A 171 -6.68 13.26 -6.05
C ILE A 171 -6.50 13.73 -7.50
N MET A 172 -6.59 12.83 -8.49
CA MET A 172 -6.48 13.20 -9.90
C MET A 172 -7.58 14.18 -10.32
N GLU A 173 -8.83 13.94 -9.92
CA GLU A 173 -9.95 14.86 -10.17
C GLU A 173 -9.71 16.23 -9.53
N ALA A 174 -9.23 16.25 -8.29
CA ALA A 174 -8.89 17.49 -7.59
C ALA A 174 -7.76 18.30 -8.28
N LEU A 175 -6.88 17.61 -9.00
CA LEU A 175 -5.81 18.19 -9.80
C LEU A 175 -6.26 18.58 -11.22
N GLY A 176 -7.52 18.35 -11.57
CA GLY A 176 -8.09 18.68 -12.87
C GLY A 176 -7.95 17.61 -13.95
N TYR A 177 -7.52 16.40 -13.59
CA TYR A 177 -7.48 15.27 -14.52
C TYR A 177 -8.82 14.55 -14.56
N ASN A 178 -9.29 14.18 -15.73
CA ASN A 178 -10.49 13.34 -15.88
C ASN A 178 -10.14 11.88 -15.57
N ALA A 179 -10.35 11.47 -14.34
CA ALA A 179 -10.05 10.12 -13.84
C ALA A 179 -11.28 9.25 -13.60
N ARG A 180 -12.50 9.79 -13.74
CA ARG A 180 -13.75 9.04 -13.58
C ARG A 180 -13.83 7.89 -14.54
N GLY A 181 -14.21 6.71 -14.04
CA GLY A 181 -14.28 5.48 -14.83
C GLY A 181 -12.93 4.93 -15.31
N ARG A 182 -11.80 5.52 -14.88
CA ARG A 182 -10.46 5.07 -15.26
C ARG A 182 -9.74 4.29 -14.16
N VAL A 183 -10.38 4.13 -13.01
CA VAL A 183 -9.88 3.29 -11.92
C VAL A 183 -10.85 2.13 -11.70
N SER A 184 -10.31 0.99 -11.35
CA SER A 184 -11.11 -0.20 -11.04
C SER A 184 -10.65 -0.77 -9.71
N SER A 185 -11.61 -1.00 -8.83
CA SER A 185 -11.39 -1.75 -7.60
C SER A 185 -11.58 -3.27 -7.82
N ALA A 186 -11.66 -3.73 -9.07
CA ALA A 186 -12.05 -5.09 -9.45
C ALA A 186 -13.45 -5.51 -8.95
N SER A 187 -14.27 -4.55 -8.54
CA SER A 187 -15.65 -4.82 -8.16
C SER A 187 -16.51 -5.03 -9.42
N PRO A 188 -17.35 -6.09 -9.47
CA PRO A 188 -18.29 -6.28 -10.56
C PRO A 188 -19.43 -5.23 -10.55
N VAL A 189 -19.62 -4.53 -9.45
CA VAL A 189 -20.55 -3.40 -9.32
C VAL A 189 -19.76 -2.13 -9.55
N ASN A 190 -19.86 -1.56 -10.73
CA ASN A 190 -19.34 -0.24 -11.02
C ASN A 190 -20.33 0.78 -10.40
N PRO A 191 -20.05 1.43 -9.29
CA PRO A 191 -20.88 2.54 -8.84
C PRO A 191 -20.61 3.70 -9.79
N SER A 192 -21.49 3.82 -10.78
CA SER A 192 -21.56 4.95 -11.70
C SER A 192 -21.75 6.29 -10.97
#